data_f554e87d63e69aba7c8a14129f1fa7ca
#
_entry.id   f554e87d63e69aba7c8a14129f1fa7ca
#
_cell.length_a   1.000
_cell.length_b   1.000
_cell.length_c   1.000
_cell.angle_alpha   90.00
_cell.angle_beta   90.00
_cell.angle_gamma   90.00
#
_symmetry.space_group_name_H-M   'P 1'
#
loop_
_entity.id
_entity.type
_entity.pdbx_description
1 polymer ?
#
loop_
_entity_poly.entity_id
_entity_poly.type
_entity_poly.pdbx_seq_one_letter_code
_entity_poly.pdbx_strand_id
1 'polypeptide(L)'
;MDSTNIGNETISLKSILIGYLRHWRLFLGTFVISLIPAVLYLIYYPTTYEVMARFKVQDDTSMSSGNMSLGDAAGLMKSFGLNGGGSAGIVIDDELAVLKSHTLWYEVVSKLGLNAEYVEPLTWKYKQYVNTPFLMVADSSTLKSQEETIEFYVREDREGKIKIEGKTKSQKRSYEFSSLPAIVEFGNNRFILSYGANHKLGESMKLYITMRPAGFVGDDFAQDIEIETYSDNSNVIECTLREYEKKRGIDVLNALMFEYNNRADSINNKEARATIQFLDERINKVISDLANAERSIEIYKKNNQMTDLTADVQFYVDQMKEIQTKIVEMEAQGHAIRFMEDFVQNPANKYNLVPVLMNVQEGEKGGSITTYNELLVNRQRMLQNSKEDNPLFTVMDKQLDQMRKSVALTIKNAQESLNLTLKDLKSKEKAI
;
A
#
# COMPACT_ATOMS: atom_id res chain seq x y z
N MET A 1 71.47 -4.86 -59.17
CA MET A 1 70.97 -4.11 -58.01
C MET A 1 69.68 -3.48 -58.42
N ASP A 2 68.61 -4.23 -58.27
CA ASP A 2 67.27 -3.77 -58.62
C ASP A 2 66.65 -3.14 -57.36
N SER A 3 66.44 -1.87 -57.46
CA SER A 3 65.66 -1.13 -56.47
C SER A 3 64.18 -1.31 -56.76
N THR A 4 63.54 -2.13 -55.95
CA THR A 4 62.10 -2.29 -55.93
C THR A 4 61.43 -1.02 -55.40
N ASN A 5 60.82 -0.31 -56.36
CA ASN A 5 60.04 0.90 -56.15
C ASN A 5 58.67 0.48 -55.49
N ILE A 6 58.54 0.62 -54.20
CA ILE A 6 57.30 0.46 -53.51
C ILE A 6 56.47 1.72 -53.75
N GLY A 7 55.65 1.65 -54.83
CA GLY A 7 54.67 2.70 -55.09
C GLY A 7 53.68 2.86 -53.96
N ASN A 8 53.67 4.00 -53.32
CA ASN A 8 52.60 4.46 -52.46
C ASN A 8 51.30 4.58 -53.28
N GLU A 9 50.49 3.49 -53.38
CA GLU A 9 49.15 3.60 -53.89
C GLU A 9 48.30 4.41 -52.92
N THR A 10 48.21 5.70 -53.15
CA THR A 10 47.21 6.53 -52.52
C THR A 10 45.82 6.06 -52.99
N ILE A 11 45.20 5.22 -52.15
CA ILE A 11 43.83 4.76 -52.39
C ILE A 11 42.93 6.00 -52.37
N SER A 12 42.51 6.47 -53.54
CA SER A 12 41.64 7.63 -53.62
C SER A 12 40.24 7.21 -53.15
N LEU A 13 39.62 7.99 -52.25
CA LEU A 13 38.25 7.83 -51.79
C LEU A 13 37.27 7.60 -52.95
N LYS A 14 37.56 8.23 -54.12
CA LYS A 14 36.78 8.10 -55.33
C LYS A 14 36.84 6.69 -55.93
N SER A 15 38.01 6.03 -55.94
CA SER A 15 38.17 4.66 -56.44
C SER A 15 37.47 3.64 -55.56
N ILE A 16 37.47 3.83 -54.25
CA ILE A 16 36.70 3.02 -53.30
C ILE A 16 35.20 3.18 -53.55
N LEU A 17 34.74 4.42 -53.70
CA LEU A 17 33.30 4.71 -53.92
C LEU A 17 32.80 4.10 -55.21
N ILE A 18 33.60 4.18 -56.30
CA ILE A 18 33.26 3.57 -57.61
C ILE A 18 33.25 2.03 -57.51
N GLY A 19 34.16 1.44 -56.73
CA GLY A 19 34.18 0.01 -56.45
C GLY A 19 32.90 -0.49 -55.76
N TYR A 20 32.41 0.24 -54.76
CA TYR A 20 31.14 -0.06 -54.12
C TYR A 20 29.93 0.17 -55.02
N LEU A 21 29.89 1.26 -55.78
CA LEU A 21 28.83 1.53 -56.74
C LEU A 21 28.72 0.47 -57.86
N ARG A 22 29.83 -0.15 -58.24
CA ARG A 22 29.84 -1.25 -59.22
C ARG A 22 29.07 -2.49 -58.73
N HIS A 23 29.01 -2.70 -57.38
CA HIS A 23 28.32 -3.82 -56.76
C HIS A 23 26.98 -3.43 -56.16
N TRP A 24 26.34 -2.36 -56.65
CA TRP A 24 25.06 -1.84 -56.16
C TRP A 24 23.96 -2.90 -56.06
N ARG A 25 23.97 -3.93 -56.92
CA ARG A 25 23.01 -5.05 -56.90
C ARG A 25 23.17 -5.91 -55.63
N LEU A 26 24.39 -6.10 -55.14
CA LEU A 26 24.64 -6.82 -53.88
C LEU A 26 24.16 -6.00 -52.70
N PHE A 27 24.38 -4.68 -52.72
CA PHE A 27 23.85 -3.79 -51.67
C PHE A 27 22.33 -3.77 -51.68
N LEU A 28 21.71 -3.74 -52.86
CA LEU A 28 20.24 -3.83 -52.93
C LEU A 28 19.75 -5.17 -52.41
N GLY A 29 20.40 -6.28 -52.72
CA GLY A 29 20.07 -7.61 -52.23
C GLY A 29 20.18 -7.74 -50.72
N THR A 30 21.29 -7.29 -50.17
CA THR A 30 21.51 -7.30 -48.71
C THR A 30 20.54 -6.35 -47.97
N PHE A 31 20.21 -5.19 -48.58
CA PHE A 31 19.25 -4.25 -48.04
C PHE A 31 17.85 -4.89 -47.98
N VAL A 32 17.39 -5.55 -49.05
CA VAL A 32 16.11 -6.24 -49.06
C VAL A 32 16.07 -7.39 -48.06
N ILE A 33 17.16 -8.18 -47.99
CA ILE A 33 17.26 -9.28 -47.01
C ILE A 33 17.25 -8.75 -45.56
N SER A 34 17.85 -7.60 -45.30
CA SER A 34 17.85 -6.94 -43.98
C SER A 34 16.50 -6.30 -43.64
N LEU A 35 15.77 -5.83 -44.66
CA LEU A 35 14.48 -5.17 -44.49
C LEU A 35 13.37 -6.15 -44.09
N ILE A 36 13.44 -7.40 -44.58
CA ILE A 36 12.47 -8.44 -44.19
C ILE A 36 12.42 -8.68 -42.69
N PRO A 37 13.51 -9.00 -41.97
CA PRO A 37 13.45 -9.19 -40.54
C PRO A 37 13.11 -7.90 -39.79
N ALA A 38 13.49 -6.72 -40.28
CA ALA A 38 13.10 -5.45 -39.67
C ALA A 38 11.59 -5.22 -39.77
N VAL A 39 10.98 -5.47 -40.93
CA VAL A 39 9.54 -5.37 -41.10
C VAL A 39 8.81 -6.42 -40.27
N LEU A 40 9.30 -7.66 -40.24
CA LEU A 40 8.75 -8.71 -39.37
C LEU A 40 8.83 -8.30 -37.92
N TYR A 41 9.96 -7.75 -37.47
CA TYR A 41 10.10 -7.24 -36.11
C TYR A 41 9.07 -6.16 -35.79
N LEU A 42 8.89 -5.16 -36.68
CA LEU A 42 7.90 -4.09 -36.48
C LEU A 42 6.46 -4.59 -36.45
N ILE A 43 6.13 -5.63 -37.26
CA ILE A 43 4.79 -6.22 -37.26
C ILE A 43 4.54 -7.06 -36.01
N TYR A 44 5.56 -7.78 -35.53
CA TYR A 44 5.40 -8.72 -34.40
C TYR A 44 5.74 -8.14 -33.02
N TYR A 45 6.42 -6.98 -32.96
CA TYR A 45 6.75 -6.38 -31.69
C TYR A 45 5.59 -5.49 -31.21
N PRO A 46 4.97 -5.81 -30.06
CA PRO A 46 3.88 -4.98 -29.54
C PRO A 46 4.40 -3.60 -29.16
N THR A 47 3.64 -2.57 -29.51
CA THR A 47 3.90 -1.21 -29.03
C THR A 47 3.67 -1.16 -27.51
N THR A 48 4.62 -0.58 -26.80
CA THR A 48 4.48 -0.31 -25.36
C THR A 48 4.21 1.17 -25.16
N TYR A 49 3.28 1.47 -24.27
CA TYR A 49 2.92 2.83 -23.87
C TYR A 49 3.42 3.08 -22.46
N GLU A 50 4.06 4.20 -22.27
CA GLU A 50 4.43 4.70 -20.95
C GLU A 50 3.30 5.61 -20.46
N VAL A 51 2.71 5.25 -19.33
CA VAL A 51 1.62 6.00 -18.70
C VAL A 51 2.11 6.51 -17.36
N MET A 52 1.95 7.82 -17.14
CA MET A 52 2.40 8.47 -15.92
C MET A 52 1.21 9.06 -15.18
N ALA A 53 1.24 8.95 -13.86
CA ALA A 53 0.32 9.64 -12.97
C ALA A 53 1.09 10.33 -11.86
N ARG A 54 0.67 11.54 -11.52
CA ARG A 54 1.26 12.33 -10.43
C ARG A 54 0.18 12.68 -9.44
N PHE A 55 0.47 12.53 -8.18
CA PHE A 55 -0.41 12.93 -7.11
C PHE A 55 0.37 13.52 -5.94
N LYS A 56 -0.28 14.42 -5.22
CA LYS A 56 0.30 15.03 -4.04
C LYS A 56 -0.16 14.26 -2.81
N VAL A 57 0.79 13.79 -2.01
CA VAL A 57 0.49 13.30 -0.67
C VAL A 57 0.19 14.50 0.21
N GLN A 58 -1.00 14.52 0.79
CA GLN A 58 -1.44 15.63 1.62
C GLN A 58 -0.94 15.43 3.04
N ASP A 59 -0.23 16.41 3.56
CA ASP A 59 0.11 16.49 4.98
C ASP A 59 -1.17 16.74 5.78
N ASP A 60 -1.55 15.81 6.64
CA ASP A 60 -2.65 16.05 7.59
C ASP A 60 -2.35 17.18 8.59
N THR A 61 -1.10 17.66 8.62
CA THR A 61 -0.71 18.86 9.37
C THR A 61 -1.35 20.15 8.86
N SER A 62 -1.94 20.16 7.65
CA SER A 62 -2.60 21.35 7.08
C SER A 62 -3.97 21.66 7.70
N MET A 63 -4.54 20.82 8.54
CA MET A 63 -5.74 21.15 9.32
C MET A 63 -5.51 22.25 10.38
N SER A 64 -4.26 22.66 10.60
CA SER A 64 -3.92 23.70 11.57
C SER A 64 -3.98 25.13 11.04
N SER A 65 -4.26 25.36 9.75
CA SER A 65 -4.30 26.71 9.16
C SER A 65 -5.71 27.30 8.96
N GLY A 66 -6.74 26.59 9.34
CA GLY A 66 -8.09 27.16 9.45
C GLY A 66 -8.24 27.95 10.75
N ASN A 67 -8.48 29.24 10.61
CA ASN A 67 -8.63 30.29 11.62
C ASN A 67 -9.77 30.00 12.63
N MET A 68 -9.75 28.84 13.30
CA MET A 68 -10.56 28.57 14.47
C MET A 68 -9.64 28.63 15.69
N SER A 69 -9.94 29.56 16.59
CA SER A 69 -9.38 29.71 17.93
C SER A 69 -9.65 28.43 18.75
N LEU A 70 -8.93 27.36 18.44
CA LEU A 70 -8.91 26.10 19.16
C LEU A 70 -7.72 26.05 20.14
N GLY A 71 -7.35 27.16 20.74
CA GLY A 71 -6.25 27.21 21.69
C GLY A 71 -6.37 26.19 22.81
N ASP A 72 -7.59 25.90 23.27
CA ASP A 72 -7.84 24.89 24.29
C ASP A 72 -7.91 23.46 23.73
N ALA A 73 -8.47 23.28 22.53
CA ALA A 73 -8.53 21.94 21.89
C ALA A 73 -7.17 21.50 21.34
N ALA A 74 -6.35 22.41 20.81
CA ALA A 74 -4.97 22.13 20.42
C ALA A 74 -4.09 21.82 21.65
N GLY A 75 -4.35 22.45 22.79
CA GLY A 75 -3.73 22.12 24.09
C GLY A 75 -4.12 20.73 24.56
N LEU A 76 -5.39 20.36 24.40
CA LEU A 76 -5.88 19.02 24.72
C LEU A 76 -5.31 17.96 23.77
N MET A 77 -5.30 18.19 22.46
CA MET A 77 -4.66 17.28 21.50
C MET A 77 -3.15 17.11 21.77
N LYS A 78 -2.48 18.20 22.19
CA LYS A 78 -1.08 18.18 22.59
C LYS A 78 -0.86 17.39 23.90
N SER A 79 -1.79 17.45 24.84
CA SER A 79 -1.75 16.69 26.11
C SER A 79 -2.10 15.20 25.90
N PHE A 80 -2.83 14.88 24.85
CA PHE A 80 -3.15 13.49 24.43
C PHE A 80 -2.02 12.81 23.64
N GLY A 81 -0.87 13.48 23.48
CA GLY A 81 0.21 12.94 22.67
C GLY A 81 -0.06 12.99 21.16
N LEU A 82 -1.21 13.52 20.74
CA LEU A 82 -1.56 13.88 19.37
C LEU A 82 -0.90 15.23 19.05
N ASN A 83 0.40 15.31 19.30
CA ASN A 83 1.17 16.49 18.98
C ASN A 83 1.44 16.49 17.47
N GLY A 84 0.52 17.08 16.70
CA GLY A 84 0.76 17.46 15.31
C GLY A 84 1.84 18.55 15.16
N GLY A 85 2.82 18.55 16.01
CA GLY A 85 3.84 19.59 16.13
C GLY A 85 5.27 19.09 16.27
N GLY A 86 5.53 17.86 15.94
CA GLY A 86 6.86 17.43 15.52
C GLY A 86 6.83 17.45 14.00
N SER A 87 7.71 18.16 13.36
CA SER A 87 8.05 18.13 11.96
C SER A 87 8.55 16.73 11.54
N ALA A 88 7.73 15.71 11.73
CA ALA A 88 7.77 14.52 10.94
C ALA A 88 7.06 14.90 9.64
N GLY A 89 7.80 15.54 8.73
CA GLY A 89 7.39 15.60 7.34
C GLY A 89 6.98 14.18 6.95
N ILE A 90 5.94 14.05 6.13
CA ILE A 90 5.55 12.76 5.56
C ILE A 90 6.85 12.05 5.22
N VAL A 91 7.09 10.89 5.83
CA VAL A 91 8.20 10.05 5.40
C VAL A 91 7.75 9.48 4.07
N ILE A 92 8.06 10.21 2.99
CA ILE A 92 7.66 9.86 1.63
C ILE A 92 8.08 8.42 1.31
N ASP A 93 9.18 7.96 1.90
CA ASP A 93 9.63 6.58 1.78
C ASP A 93 8.61 5.56 2.32
N ASP A 94 7.86 5.89 3.35
CA ASP A 94 6.79 5.02 3.88
C ASP A 94 5.61 4.96 2.91
N GLU A 95 5.25 6.09 2.30
CA GLU A 95 4.19 6.14 1.29
C GLU A 95 4.59 5.38 0.01
N LEU A 96 5.86 5.49 -0.40
CA LEU A 96 6.39 4.69 -1.50
C LEU A 96 6.33 3.19 -1.20
N ALA A 97 6.60 2.79 0.03
CA ALA A 97 6.50 1.40 0.47
C ALA A 97 5.03 0.91 0.48
N VAL A 98 4.09 1.75 0.90
CA VAL A 98 2.65 1.45 0.86
C VAL A 98 2.17 1.26 -0.58
N LEU A 99 2.58 2.14 -1.50
CA LEU A 99 2.21 2.06 -2.92
C LEU A 99 2.77 0.81 -3.62
N LYS A 100 3.88 0.26 -3.15
CA LYS A 100 4.46 -1.02 -3.62
C LYS A 100 3.97 -2.24 -2.84
N SER A 101 3.03 -2.09 -1.91
CA SER A 101 2.60 -3.19 -1.07
C SER A 101 1.79 -4.24 -1.83
N HIS A 102 2.07 -5.52 -1.57
CA HIS A 102 1.35 -6.66 -2.11
C HIS A 102 -0.18 -6.54 -1.96
N THR A 103 -0.63 -6.11 -0.78
CA THR A 103 -2.07 -6.02 -0.48
C THR A 103 -2.77 -4.99 -1.36
N LEU A 104 -2.15 -3.83 -1.59
CA LEU A 104 -2.70 -2.78 -2.43
C LEU A 104 -2.83 -3.26 -3.89
N TRP A 105 -1.77 -3.87 -4.41
CA TRP A 105 -1.78 -4.40 -5.76
C TRP A 105 -2.73 -5.58 -5.96
N TYR A 106 -2.88 -6.43 -4.94
CA TYR A 106 -3.89 -7.48 -4.95
C TYR A 106 -5.31 -6.92 -5.11
N GLU A 107 -5.63 -5.82 -4.40
CA GLU A 107 -6.93 -5.14 -4.51
C GLU A 107 -7.12 -4.52 -5.91
N VAL A 108 -6.11 -3.84 -6.45
CA VAL A 108 -6.13 -3.27 -7.81
C VAL A 108 -6.36 -4.36 -8.87
N VAL A 109 -5.58 -5.44 -8.81
CA VAL A 109 -5.68 -6.56 -9.75
C VAL A 109 -7.05 -7.23 -9.66
N SER A 110 -7.54 -7.46 -8.45
CA SER A 110 -8.84 -8.10 -8.21
C SER A 110 -10.00 -7.25 -8.72
N LYS A 111 -9.93 -5.94 -8.53
CA LYS A 111 -10.97 -4.99 -8.94
C LYS A 111 -11.07 -4.82 -10.44
N LEU A 112 -9.93 -4.75 -11.12
CA LEU A 112 -9.88 -4.60 -12.58
C LEU A 112 -9.89 -5.92 -13.33
N GLY A 113 -9.81 -7.07 -12.66
CA GLY A 113 -9.73 -8.38 -13.29
C GLY A 113 -8.45 -8.59 -14.10
N LEU A 114 -7.33 -7.96 -13.68
CA LEU A 114 -6.04 -8.03 -14.38
C LEU A 114 -5.37 -9.40 -14.29
N ASN A 115 -5.89 -10.28 -13.46
CA ASN A 115 -5.48 -11.67 -13.36
C ASN A 115 -5.87 -12.51 -14.58
N ALA A 116 -6.74 -11.98 -15.46
CA ALA A 116 -7.12 -12.56 -16.74
C ALA A 116 -6.34 -11.91 -17.89
N GLU A 117 -5.56 -12.68 -18.61
CA GLU A 117 -4.88 -12.24 -19.85
C GLU A 117 -5.58 -12.83 -21.07
N TYR A 118 -5.88 -12.02 -22.06
CA TYR A 118 -6.62 -12.40 -23.27
C TYR A 118 -5.73 -12.28 -24.51
N VAL A 119 -5.65 -13.37 -25.30
CA VAL A 119 -4.83 -13.42 -26.51
C VAL A 119 -5.62 -14.08 -27.64
N GLU A 120 -5.74 -13.43 -28.80
CA GLU A 120 -6.31 -14.06 -30.00
C GLU A 120 -5.30 -14.99 -30.70
N PRO A 121 -5.72 -16.16 -31.22
CA PRO A 121 -4.81 -17.15 -31.80
C PRO A 121 -3.97 -16.66 -32.97
N LEU A 122 -4.44 -15.67 -33.71
CA LEU A 122 -3.77 -15.14 -34.94
C LEU A 122 -2.86 -13.94 -34.62
N THR A 123 -3.03 -13.30 -33.49
CA THR A 123 -2.30 -12.08 -33.09
C THR A 123 -1.18 -12.33 -32.08
N TRP A 124 -0.82 -13.54 -31.89
CA TRP A 124 0.23 -14.21 -31.08
C TRP A 124 0.87 -13.45 -29.92
N LYS A 125 0.92 -12.12 -29.96
CA LYS A 125 1.58 -11.30 -28.93
C LYS A 125 0.72 -10.12 -28.48
N TYR A 126 -0.40 -9.85 -29.12
CA TYR A 126 -1.26 -8.77 -28.70
C TYR A 126 -2.20 -9.25 -27.60
N LYS A 127 -1.80 -8.92 -26.37
CA LYS A 127 -2.71 -9.05 -25.23
C LYS A 127 -3.82 -8.01 -25.40
N GLN A 128 -5.06 -8.44 -25.21
CA GLN A 128 -6.23 -7.56 -25.23
C GLN A 128 -6.67 -7.27 -23.81
N TYR A 129 -7.23 -6.09 -23.58
CA TYR A 129 -7.76 -5.71 -22.27
C TYR A 129 -9.27 -5.50 -22.30
N VAL A 130 -9.74 -4.52 -23.08
CA VAL A 130 -11.18 -4.15 -23.08
C VAL A 130 -11.92 -4.73 -24.27
N ASN A 131 -11.29 -4.79 -25.46
CA ASN A 131 -11.91 -5.21 -26.69
C ASN A 131 -11.78 -6.72 -26.92
N THR A 132 -12.26 -7.50 -25.96
CA THR A 132 -12.24 -8.97 -26.04
C THR A 132 -13.62 -9.50 -26.48
N PRO A 133 -13.69 -10.61 -27.23
CA PRO A 133 -14.97 -11.23 -27.57
C PRO A 133 -15.61 -11.94 -26.36
N PHE A 134 -14.79 -12.40 -25.41
CA PHE A 134 -15.23 -13.03 -24.18
C PHE A 134 -14.53 -12.41 -22.98
N LEU A 135 -15.22 -12.36 -21.86
CA LEU A 135 -14.71 -11.91 -20.58
C LEU A 135 -14.85 -13.02 -19.56
N MET A 136 -13.77 -13.34 -18.86
CA MET A 136 -13.77 -14.34 -17.80
C MET A 136 -13.40 -13.67 -16.47
N VAL A 137 -14.25 -13.84 -15.48
CA VAL A 137 -14.06 -13.25 -14.15
C VAL A 137 -14.04 -14.39 -13.12
N ALA A 138 -13.05 -14.37 -12.24
CA ALA A 138 -13.00 -15.26 -11.09
C ALA A 138 -13.94 -14.77 -9.99
N ASP A 139 -14.60 -15.67 -9.27
CA ASP A 139 -15.36 -15.28 -8.09
C ASP A 139 -14.43 -14.90 -6.93
N SER A 140 -14.98 -14.25 -5.90
CA SER A 140 -14.20 -13.76 -4.77
C SER A 140 -13.50 -14.87 -3.97
N SER A 141 -14.02 -16.10 -3.98
CA SER A 141 -13.40 -17.25 -3.34
C SER A 141 -12.22 -17.73 -4.16
N THR A 142 -12.40 -17.83 -5.47
CA THR A 142 -11.35 -18.22 -6.43
C THR A 142 -10.19 -17.22 -6.44
N LEU A 143 -10.48 -15.93 -6.41
CA LEU A 143 -9.43 -14.90 -6.35
C LEU A 143 -8.48 -15.09 -5.16
N LYS A 144 -9.01 -15.58 -4.01
CA LYS A 144 -8.22 -15.81 -2.79
C LYS A 144 -7.53 -17.16 -2.74
N SER A 145 -8.11 -18.17 -3.38
CA SER A 145 -7.67 -19.58 -3.26
C SER A 145 -6.90 -20.09 -4.46
N GLN A 146 -6.86 -19.33 -5.57
CA GLN A 146 -6.15 -19.75 -6.76
C GLN A 146 -4.63 -19.66 -6.55
N GLU A 147 -3.94 -20.82 -6.67
CA GLU A 147 -2.48 -20.90 -6.54
C GLU A 147 -1.79 -21.17 -7.89
N GLU A 148 -2.49 -21.81 -8.83
CA GLU A 148 -1.95 -22.18 -10.13
C GLU A 148 -2.52 -21.33 -11.27
N THR A 149 -1.70 -21.14 -12.30
CA THR A 149 -2.16 -20.56 -13.58
C THR A 149 -3.00 -21.57 -14.32
N ILE A 150 -4.17 -21.13 -14.80
CA ILE A 150 -5.10 -21.94 -15.59
C ILE A 150 -5.22 -21.31 -16.96
N GLU A 151 -4.98 -22.11 -18.00
CA GLU A 151 -5.14 -21.68 -19.39
C GLU A 151 -6.48 -22.19 -19.91
N PHE A 152 -7.29 -21.31 -20.45
CA PHE A 152 -8.54 -21.62 -21.09
C PHE A 152 -8.46 -21.30 -22.59
N TYR A 153 -8.90 -22.24 -23.41
CA TYR A 153 -9.13 -22.00 -24.85
C TYR A 153 -10.62 -21.98 -25.08
N VAL A 154 -11.15 -20.81 -25.41
CA VAL A 154 -12.57 -20.59 -25.69
C VAL A 154 -12.76 -20.52 -27.19
N ARG A 155 -13.72 -21.28 -27.70
CA ARG A 155 -14.12 -21.29 -29.10
C ARG A 155 -15.63 -21.23 -29.20
N GLU A 156 -16.13 -20.31 -29.99
CA GLU A 156 -17.54 -20.23 -30.44
C GLU A 156 -17.63 -20.57 -31.91
N ASP A 157 -18.60 -21.40 -32.28
CA ASP A 157 -18.91 -21.68 -33.66
C ASP A 157 -19.97 -20.71 -34.19
N ARG A 158 -20.29 -20.81 -35.51
CA ARG A 158 -21.29 -19.94 -36.14
C ARG A 158 -22.72 -20.19 -35.65
N GLU A 159 -22.97 -21.30 -34.99
CA GLU A 159 -24.26 -21.69 -34.42
C GLU A 159 -24.42 -21.15 -32.99
N GLY A 160 -23.41 -20.47 -32.45
CA GLY A 160 -23.39 -19.93 -31.09
C GLY A 160 -23.04 -20.96 -30.01
N LYS A 161 -22.57 -22.16 -30.40
CA LYS A 161 -22.11 -23.18 -29.45
C LYS A 161 -20.72 -22.87 -28.98
N ILE A 162 -20.56 -22.78 -27.64
CA ILE A 162 -19.32 -22.38 -26.99
C ILE A 162 -18.65 -23.61 -26.39
N LYS A 163 -17.42 -23.86 -26.80
CA LYS A 163 -16.56 -24.91 -26.26
C LYS A 163 -15.40 -24.28 -25.53
N ILE A 164 -15.16 -24.70 -24.29
CA ILE A 164 -14.09 -24.24 -23.42
C ILE A 164 -13.21 -25.41 -23.07
N GLU A 165 -11.92 -25.31 -23.32
CA GLU A 165 -10.93 -26.26 -22.88
C GLU A 165 -10.04 -25.61 -21.82
N GLY A 166 -10.16 -26.06 -20.57
CA GLY A 166 -9.31 -25.60 -19.47
C GLY A 166 -8.15 -26.55 -19.27
N LYS A 167 -6.97 -26.00 -19.00
CA LYS A 167 -5.74 -26.77 -18.79
C LYS A 167 -4.89 -26.14 -17.68
N THR A 168 -4.38 -27.01 -16.79
CA THR A 168 -3.24 -26.72 -15.91
C THR A 168 -2.11 -27.70 -16.20
N LYS A 169 -1.01 -27.64 -15.44
CA LYS A 169 0.07 -28.62 -15.54
C LYS A 169 -0.39 -30.06 -15.29
N SER A 170 -1.40 -30.24 -14.44
CA SER A 170 -1.85 -31.55 -13.94
C SER A 170 -3.20 -32.03 -14.50
N GLN A 171 -4.04 -31.10 -14.99
CA GLN A 171 -5.43 -31.43 -15.36
C GLN A 171 -5.83 -30.74 -16.68
N LYS A 172 -6.68 -31.47 -17.45
CA LYS A 172 -7.37 -30.91 -18.61
C LYS A 172 -8.86 -31.25 -18.53
N ARG A 173 -9.72 -30.26 -18.74
CA ARG A 173 -11.19 -30.42 -18.78
C ARG A 173 -11.77 -29.68 -19.97
N SER A 174 -12.91 -30.16 -20.48
CA SER A 174 -13.65 -29.52 -21.58
C SER A 174 -15.09 -29.33 -21.16
N TYR A 175 -15.65 -28.18 -21.53
CA TYR A 175 -17.03 -27.78 -21.24
C TYR A 175 -17.67 -27.32 -22.55
N GLU A 176 -18.97 -27.55 -22.66
CA GLU A 176 -19.77 -27.08 -23.78
C GLU A 176 -21.00 -26.33 -23.22
N PHE A 177 -21.24 -25.15 -23.77
CA PHE A 177 -22.36 -24.28 -23.36
C PHE A 177 -23.11 -23.81 -24.62
N SER A 178 -24.42 -23.61 -24.48
CA SER A 178 -25.28 -23.11 -25.53
C SER A 178 -25.52 -21.60 -25.47
N SER A 179 -25.17 -20.97 -24.33
CA SER A 179 -25.34 -19.53 -24.12
C SER A 179 -24.46 -19.04 -22.99
N LEU A 180 -24.13 -17.73 -22.97
CA LEU A 180 -23.46 -17.04 -21.87
C LEU A 180 -24.45 -16.10 -21.18
N PRO A 181 -24.26 -15.78 -19.88
CA PRO A 181 -23.11 -16.15 -19.05
C PRO A 181 -23.12 -17.60 -18.59
N ALA A 182 -21.95 -18.24 -18.49
CA ALA A 182 -21.77 -19.61 -18.06
C ALA A 182 -20.75 -19.70 -16.92
N ILE A 183 -20.98 -20.61 -15.98
CA ILE A 183 -20.08 -20.88 -14.88
C ILE A 183 -19.17 -22.04 -15.27
N VAL A 184 -17.86 -21.81 -15.20
CA VAL A 184 -16.82 -22.79 -15.48
C VAL A 184 -16.15 -23.17 -14.17
N GLU A 185 -16.35 -24.41 -13.70
CA GLU A 185 -15.75 -24.92 -12.48
C GLU A 185 -14.51 -25.76 -12.82
N PHE A 186 -13.33 -25.26 -12.48
CA PHE A 186 -12.07 -25.95 -12.71
C PHE A 186 -11.35 -26.24 -11.39
N GLY A 187 -11.35 -27.49 -10.96
CA GLY A 187 -10.91 -27.87 -9.62
C GLY A 187 -11.82 -27.23 -8.56
N ASN A 188 -11.23 -26.48 -7.64
CA ASN A 188 -11.95 -25.73 -6.61
C ASN A 188 -12.23 -24.28 -7.05
N ASN A 189 -11.80 -23.92 -8.26
CA ASN A 189 -11.91 -22.55 -8.76
C ASN A 189 -13.19 -22.39 -9.61
N ARG A 190 -13.88 -21.29 -9.42
CA ARG A 190 -15.10 -20.95 -10.13
C ARG A 190 -14.91 -19.65 -10.93
N PHE A 191 -15.15 -19.73 -12.23
CA PHE A 191 -15.04 -18.63 -13.15
C PHE A 191 -16.38 -18.39 -13.84
N ILE A 192 -16.68 -17.14 -14.13
CA ILE A 192 -17.86 -16.74 -14.90
C ILE A 192 -17.38 -16.26 -16.26
N LEU A 193 -17.78 -16.95 -17.33
CA LEU A 193 -17.54 -16.52 -18.71
C LEU A 193 -18.76 -15.76 -19.20
N SER A 194 -18.53 -14.59 -19.76
CA SER A 194 -19.55 -13.73 -20.38
C SER A 194 -19.09 -13.22 -21.75
N TYR A 195 -20.03 -12.68 -22.54
CA TYR A 195 -19.67 -11.99 -23.77
C TYR A 195 -18.94 -10.68 -23.45
N GLY A 196 -17.88 -10.43 -24.19
CA GLY A 196 -17.11 -9.19 -24.11
C GLY A 196 -17.60 -8.13 -25.12
N ALA A 197 -16.96 -6.97 -25.08
CA ALA A 197 -17.38 -5.82 -25.89
C ALA A 197 -17.21 -6.01 -27.41
N ASN A 198 -16.30 -6.89 -27.84
CA ASN A 198 -16.03 -7.17 -29.27
C ASN A 198 -16.64 -8.49 -29.74
N HIS A 199 -17.65 -8.99 -29.03
CA HIS A 199 -18.37 -10.18 -29.45
C HIS A 199 -19.23 -9.87 -30.69
N LYS A 200 -19.16 -10.76 -31.71
CA LYS A 200 -19.93 -10.65 -32.99
C LYS A 200 -20.79 -11.88 -33.16
N LEU A 201 -22.08 -11.66 -33.20
CA LEU A 201 -23.04 -12.74 -33.34
C LEU A 201 -22.92 -13.41 -34.74
N GLY A 202 -22.87 -14.74 -34.75
CA GLY A 202 -22.80 -15.52 -36.02
C GLY A 202 -21.39 -15.64 -36.63
N GLU A 203 -20.36 -15.08 -35.99
CA GLU A 203 -18.97 -15.30 -36.39
C GLU A 203 -18.32 -16.37 -35.50
N SER A 204 -17.44 -17.20 -36.06
CA SER A 204 -16.66 -18.14 -35.26
C SER A 204 -15.51 -17.39 -34.59
N MET A 205 -15.47 -17.42 -33.27
CA MET A 205 -14.47 -16.73 -32.46
C MET A 205 -13.61 -17.69 -31.65
N LYS A 206 -12.37 -17.30 -31.43
CA LYS A 206 -11.41 -18.08 -30.66
C LYS A 206 -10.61 -17.16 -29.77
N LEU A 207 -10.40 -17.54 -28.50
CA LEU A 207 -9.66 -16.75 -27.54
C LEU A 207 -8.90 -17.66 -26.59
N TYR A 208 -7.64 -17.32 -26.33
CA TYR A 208 -6.90 -17.86 -25.20
C TYR A 208 -7.07 -16.94 -24.01
N ILE A 209 -7.43 -17.50 -22.88
CA ILE A 209 -7.59 -16.78 -21.61
C ILE A 209 -6.65 -17.45 -20.60
N THR A 210 -5.71 -16.72 -20.08
CA THR A 210 -4.80 -17.19 -19.04
C THR A 210 -5.20 -16.56 -17.71
N MET A 211 -5.69 -17.38 -16.79
CA MET A 211 -6.07 -16.94 -15.44
C MET A 211 -4.88 -17.20 -14.49
N ARG A 212 -4.26 -16.11 -14.03
CA ARG A 212 -3.14 -16.16 -13.10
C ARG A 212 -3.63 -15.86 -11.67
N PRO A 213 -2.95 -16.38 -10.62
CA PRO A 213 -3.23 -15.95 -9.25
C PRO A 213 -3.10 -14.43 -9.09
N ALA A 214 -4.13 -13.79 -8.52
CA ALA A 214 -4.17 -12.33 -8.43
C ALA A 214 -3.00 -11.74 -7.61
N GLY A 215 -2.54 -12.45 -6.58
CA GLY A 215 -1.37 -12.04 -5.79
C GLY A 215 -0.09 -11.98 -6.61
N PHE A 216 0.19 -13.01 -7.44
CA PHE A 216 1.38 -13.00 -8.30
C PHE A 216 1.35 -11.90 -9.36
N VAL A 217 0.16 -11.64 -9.92
CA VAL A 217 0.00 -10.53 -10.86
C VAL A 217 0.19 -9.18 -10.15
N GLY A 218 -0.29 -9.06 -8.92
CA GLY A 218 -0.06 -7.89 -8.08
C GLY A 218 1.43 -7.66 -7.78
N ASP A 219 2.17 -8.72 -7.48
CA ASP A 219 3.61 -8.64 -7.24
C ASP A 219 4.39 -8.25 -8.51
N ASP A 220 3.98 -8.76 -9.69
CA ASP A 220 4.57 -8.35 -10.97
C ASP A 220 4.38 -6.83 -11.18
N PHE A 221 3.15 -6.30 -10.98
CA PHE A 221 2.91 -4.87 -11.09
C PHE A 221 3.68 -4.04 -10.07
N ALA A 222 3.79 -4.52 -8.83
CA ALA A 222 4.56 -3.84 -7.78
C ALA A 222 6.06 -3.74 -8.11
N GLN A 223 6.59 -4.69 -8.90
CA GLN A 223 7.97 -4.68 -9.37
C GLN A 223 8.16 -3.84 -10.63
N ASP A 224 7.18 -3.89 -11.56
CA ASP A 224 7.27 -3.23 -12.87
C ASP A 224 6.98 -1.72 -12.80
N ILE A 225 6.25 -1.27 -11.78
CA ILE A 225 5.95 0.14 -11.60
C ILE A 225 7.16 0.92 -11.07
N GLU A 226 7.52 1.98 -11.74
CA GLU A 226 8.49 2.97 -11.26
C GLU A 226 7.74 4.00 -10.43
N ILE A 227 8.04 4.09 -9.14
CA ILE A 227 7.45 5.07 -8.21
C ILE A 227 8.57 5.88 -7.60
N GLU A 228 8.55 7.19 -7.87
CA GLU A 228 9.59 8.12 -7.44
C GLU A 228 8.98 9.43 -6.94
N THR A 229 9.75 10.19 -6.18
CA THR A 229 9.40 11.58 -5.85
C THR A 229 9.67 12.47 -7.04
N TYR A 230 8.75 13.38 -7.35
CA TYR A 230 8.91 14.33 -8.47
C TYR A 230 10.16 15.22 -8.33
N SER A 231 10.58 15.52 -7.10
CA SER A 231 11.84 16.20 -6.78
C SER A 231 12.19 15.98 -5.31
N ASP A 232 13.46 16.18 -4.94
CA ASP A 232 14.04 15.88 -3.62
C ASP A 232 13.30 16.50 -2.42
N ASN A 233 12.52 17.57 -2.62
CA ASN A 233 11.75 18.26 -1.57
C ASN A 233 10.25 18.37 -1.92
N SER A 234 9.72 17.48 -2.74
CA SER A 234 8.34 17.51 -3.18
C SER A 234 7.51 16.41 -2.52
N ASN A 235 6.33 16.77 -2.02
CA ASN A 235 5.32 15.80 -1.58
C ASN A 235 4.50 15.24 -2.76
N VAL A 236 5.01 15.38 -3.99
CA VAL A 236 4.39 14.83 -5.19
C VAL A 236 5.12 13.54 -5.55
N ILE A 237 4.34 12.46 -5.65
CA ILE A 237 4.80 11.16 -6.12
C ILE A 237 4.45 11.03 -7.60
N GLU A 238 5.38 10.55 -8.38
CA GLU A 238 5.22 10.16 -9.77
C GLU A 238 5.23 8.65 -9.88
N CYS A 239 4.19 8.11 -10.52
CA CYS A 239 4.06 6.69 -10.82
C CYS A 239 4.12 6.52 -12.33
N THR A 240 5.07 5.73 -12.82
CA THR A 240 5.26 5.43 -14.24
C THR A 240 5.06 3.94 -14.47
N LEU A 241 4.20 3.59 -15.39
CA LEU A 241 3.89 2.21 -15.76
C LEU A 241 4.01 2.02 -17.27
N ARG A 242 4.67 0.93 -17.69
CA ARG A 242 4.79 0.53 -19.11
C ARG A 242 3.81 -0.58 -19.42
N GLU A 243 2.89 -0.29 -20.35
CA GLU A 243 1.81 -1.20 -20.70
C GLU A 243 1.65 -1.36 -22.22
N TYR A 244 1.13 -2.52 -22.62
CA TYR A 244 0.86 -2.81 -24.03
C TYR A 244 -0.39 -2.10 -24.57
N GLU A 245 -1.30 -1.66 -23.70
CA GLU A 245 -2.50 -0.92 -24.05
C GLU A 245 -2.62 0.33 -23.18
N LYS A 246 -2.75 1.51 -23.83
CA LYS A 246 -2.83 2.80 -23.12
C LYS A 246 -3.95 2.84 -22.10
N LYS A 247 -5.14 2.30 -22.48
CA LYS A 247 -6.30 2.29 -21.58
C LYS A 247 -6.04 1.45 -20.34
N ARG A 248 -5.41 0.28 -20.50
CA ARG A 248 -5.04 -0.58 -19.37
C ARG A 248 -4.13 0.14 -18.38
N GLY A 249 -3.08 0.82 -18.86
CA GLY A 249 -2.19 1.58 -18.00
C GLY A 249 -2.90 2.71 -17.25
N ILE A 250 -3.81 3.44 -17.92
CA ILE A 250 -4.61 4.48 -17.30
C ILE A 250 -5.53 3.90 -16.22
N ASP A 251 -6.24 2.81 -16.53
CA ASP A 251 -7.17 2.17 -15.59
C ASP A 251 -6.42 1.62 -14.36
N VAL A 252 -5.24 1.04 -14.57
CA VAL A 252 -4.38 0.53 -13.47
C VAL A 252 -3.93 1.67 -12.57
N LEU A 253 -3.37 2.76 -13.10
CA LEU A 253 -2.92 3.87 -12.30
C LEU A 253 -4.07 4.57 -11.57
N ASN A 254 -5.22 4.73 -12.22
CA ASN A 254 -6.41 5.28 -11.58
C ASN A 254 -6.92 4.38 -10.45
N ALA A 255 -6.95 3.07 -10.65
CA ALA A 255 -7.35 2.13 -9.62
C ALA A 255 -6.35 2.11 -8.46
N LEU A 256 -5.04 2.16 -8.74
CA LEU A 256 -4.01 2.29 -7.72
C LEU A 256 -4.25 3.51 -6.83
N MET A 257 -4.45 4.69 -7.45
CA MET A 257 -4.75 5.92 -6.72
C MET A 257 -6.04 5.81 -5.90
N PHE A 258 -7.07 5.21 -6.48
CA PHE A 258 -8.34 5.04 -5.80
C PHE A 258 -8.23 4.12 -4.59
N GLU A 259 -7.56 2.97 -4.73
CA GLU A 259 -7.40 2.03 -3.61
C GLU A 259 -6.45 2.57 -2.53
N TYR A 260 -5.41 3.32 -2.93
CA TYR A 260 -4.55 4.04 -2.01
C TYR A 260 -5.35 5.05 -1.17
N ASN A 261 -6.17 5.90 -1.81
CA ASN A 261 -7.01 6.87 -1.11
C ASN A 261 -8.04 6.19 -0.21
N ASN A 262 -8.72 5.14 -0.69
CA ASN A 262 -9.68 4.38 0.13
C ASN A 262 -9.03 3.80 1.38
N ARG A 263 -7.80 3.33 1.26
CA ARG A 263 -7.04 2.77 2.38
C ARG A 263 -6.67 3.85 3.38
N ALA A 264 -6.18 5.00 2.91
CA ALA A 264 -5.90 6.16 3.75
C ALA A 264 -7.16 6.63 4.48
N ASP A 265 -8.27 6.81 3.76
CA ASP A 265 -9.57 7.18 4.34
C ASP A 265 -10.07 6.16 5.36
N SER A 266 -9.88 4.86 5.09
CA SER A 266 -10.29 3.79 6.02
C SER A 266 -9.49 3.83 7.32
N ILE A 267 -8.18 4.08 7.25
CA ILE A 267 -7.30 4.22 8.42
C ILE A 267 -7.70 5.46 9.22
N ASN A 268 -7.80 6.61 8.56
CA ASN A 268 -8.16 7.88 9.20
C ASN A 268 -9.55 7.82 9.85
N ASN A 269 -10.54 7.22 9.17
CA ASN A 269 -11.87 7.02 9.72
C ASN A 269 -11.89 6.08 10.94
N LYS A 270 -11.06 5.05 10.95
CA LYS A 270 -10.95 4.12 12.08
C LYS A 270 -10.35 4.82 13.30
N GLU A 271 -9.30 5.62 13.10
CA GLU A 271 -8.68 6.41 14.15
C GLU A 271 -9.63 7.50 14.68
N ALA A 272 -10.31 8.22 13.78
CA ALA A 272 -11.29 9.23 14.15
C ALA A 272 -12.46 8.63 14.96
N ARG A 273 -12.99 7.46 14.57
CA ARG A 273 -14.05 6.77 15.32
C ARG A 273 -13.58 6.33 16.71
N ALA A 274 -12.37 5.79 16.80
CA ALA A 274 -11.81 5.41 18.09
C ALA A 274 -11.63 6.62 19.02
N THR A 275 -11.18 7.75 18.46
CA THR A 275 -11.04 9.02 19.19
C THR A 275 -12.41 9.54 19.64
N ILE A 276 -13.42 9.54 18.77
CA ILE A 276 -14.79 9.97 19.12
C ILE A 276 -15.35 9.12 20.23
N GLN A 277 -15.26 7.80 20.11
CA GLN A 277 -15.75 6.87 21.15
C GLN A 277 -15.05 7.14 22.50
N PHE A 278 -13.75 7.30 22.48
CA PHE A 278 -12.98 7.64 23.69
C PHE A 278 -13.46 8.96 24.32
N LEU A 279 -13.65 9.99 23.49
CA LEU A 279 -14.12 11.31 23.97
C LEU A 279 -15.53 11.23 24.54
N ASP A 280 -16.45 10.49 23.90
CA ASP A 280 -17.82 10.29 24.38
C ASP A 280 -17.86 9.59 25.74
N GLU A 281 -17.08 8.52 25.90
CA GLU A 281 -16.94 7.81 27.19
C GLU A 281 -16.39 8.75 28.26
N ARG A 282 -15.42 9.60 27.90
CA ARG A 282 -14.80 10.54 28.82
C ARG A 282 -15.74 11.67 29.24
N ILE A 283 -16.47 12.25 28.28
CA ILE A 283 -17.49 13.28 28.53
C ILE A 283 -18.55 12.75 29.51
N ASN A 284 -19.06 11.55 29.26
CA ASN A 284 -20.06 10.93 30.12
C ASN A 284 -19.54 10.72 31.56
N LYS A 285 -18.27 10.34 31.69
CA LYS A 285 -17.63 10.21 33.00
C LYS A 285 -17.52 11.56 33.73
N VAL A 286 -17.02 12.59 33.02
CA VAL A 286 -16.89 13.94 33.59
C VAL A 286 -18.25 14.51 34.01
N ILE A 287 -19.31 14.32 33.20
CA ILE A 287 -20.67 14.73 33.54
C ILE A 287 -21.15 14.03 34.82
N SER A 288 -20.88 12.71 34.95
CA SER A 288 -21.23 11.96 36.15
C SER A 288 -20.48 12.44 37.38
N ASP A 289 -19.18 12.68 37.25
CA ASP A 289 -18.33 13.17 38.35
C ASP A 289 -18.74 14.57 38.78
N LEU A 290 -19.06 15.47 37.83
CA LEU A 290 -19.57 16.81 38.08
C LEU A 290 -20.90 16.76 38.84
N ALA A 291 -21.87 15.93 38.36
CA ALA A 291 -23.16 15.78 39.03
C ALA A 291 -23.02 15.25 40.46
N ASN A 292 -22.06 14.35 40.72
CA ASN A 292 -21.77 13.85 42.08
C ASN A 292 -21.14 14.93 42.94
N ALA A 293 -20.22 15.74 42.40
CA ALA A 293 -19.59 16.87 43.09
C ALA A 293 -20.63 17.95 43.44
N GLU A 294 -21.47 18.33 42.49
CA GLU A 294 -22.58 19.30 42.71
C GLU A 294 -23.53 18.83 43.83
N ARG A 295 -23.92 17.56 43.77
CA ARG A 295 -24.78 16.97 44.79
C ARG A 295 -24.10 16.97 46.18
N SER A 296 -22.80 16.68 46.23
CA SER A 296 -22.02 16.71 47.48
C SER A 296 -21.93 18.13 48.04
N ILE A 297 -21.73 19.13 47.19
CA ILE A 297 -21.72 20.56 47.57
C ILE A 297 -23.11 20.99 48.07
N GLU A 298 -24.20 20.56 47.37
CA GLU A 298 -25.55 20.85 47.81
C GLU A 298 -25.88 20.30 49.19
N ILE A 299 -25.53 19.03 49.43
CA ILE A 299 -25.70 18.36 50.73
C ILE A 299 -24.87 19.07 51.82
N TYR A 300 -23.62 19.42 51.52
CA TYR A 300 -22.76 20.13 52.44
C TYR A 300 -23.31 21.51 52.81
N LYS A 301 -23.75 22.31 51.82
CA LYS A 301 -24.39 23.63 52.04
C LYS A 301 -25.66 23.50 52.86
N LYS A 302 -26.50 22.49 52.59
CA LYS A 302 -27.74 22.24 53.32
C LYS A 302 -27.53 21.83 54.79
N ASN A 303 -26.51 20.99 55.02
CA ASN A 303 -26.22 20.52 56.36
C ASN A 303 -25.53 21.55 57.28
N ASN A 304 -24.77 22.51 56.68
CA ASN A 304 -24.01 23.50 57.44
C ASN A 304 -24.62 24.90 57.47
N GLN A 305 -25.82 25.11 56.87
CA GLN A 305 -26.50 26.42 56.80
C GLN A 305 -25.60 27.55 56.30
N MET A 306 -24.68 27.24 55.38
CA MET A 306 -23.66 28.17 54.89
C MET A 306 -24.19 28.98 53.72
N THR A 307 -24.16 30.33 53.86
CA THR A 307 -24.60 31.27 52.82
C THR A 307 -23.46 31.95 52.08
N ASP A 308 -22.22 31.93 52.59
CA ASP A 308 -21.10 32.57 51.89
C ASP A 308 -19.73 31.90 52.19
N LEU A 309 -19.20 31.20 51.17
CA LEU A 309 -17.88 30.58 51.21
C LEU A 309 -17.11 30.81 49.92
N THR A 310 -17.21 32.03 49.35
CA THR A 310 -16.80 32.24 47.97
C THR A 310 -15.31 32.24 47.71
N ALA A 311 -14.47 32.58 48.68
CA ALA A 311 -13.00 32.70 48.45
C ALA A 311 -12.24 31.38 48.72
N ASP A 312 -12.52 30.69 49.83
CA ASP A 312 -11.80 29.46 50.20
C ASP A 312 -12.26 28.26 49.32
N VAL A 313 -13.54 28.19 49.01
CA VAL A 313 -14.09 27.15 48.12
C VAL A 313 -13.53 27.30 46.71
N GLN A 314 -13.37 28.49 46.19
CA GLN A 314 -12.82 28.72 44.85
C GLN A 314 -11.35 28.21 44.78
N PHE A 315 -10.55 28.46 45.81
CA PHE A 315 -9.16 27.97 45.87
C PHE A 315 -9.09 26.42 45.86
N TYR A 316 -9.96 25.74 46.63
CA TYR A 316 -10.01 24.29 46.63
C TYR A 316 -10.56 23.72 45.31
N VAL A 317 -11.56 24.36 44.70
CA VAL A 317 -12.12 23.97 43.41
C VAL A 317 -11.06 24.09 42.30
N ASP A 318 -10.28 25.18 42.30
CA ASP A 318 -9.23 25.38 41.29
C ASP A 318 -8.08 24.37 41.46
N GLN A 319 -7.66 24.08 42.71
CA GLN A 319 -6.68 23.02 42.97
C GLN A 319 -7.20 21.64 42.54
N MET A 320 -8.45 21.33 42.87
CA MET A 320 -9.06 20.05 42.49
C MET A 320 -9.16 19.91 40.97
N LYS A 321 -9.54 20.98 40.27
CA LYS A 321 -9.58 21.04 38.81
C LYS A 321 -8.20 20.80 38.19
N GLU A 322 -7.16 21.40 38.72
CA GLU A 322 -5.78 21.20 38.26
C GLU A 322 -5.34 19.73 38.43
N ILE A 323 -5.58 19.14 39.61
CA ILE A 323 -5.22 17.75 39.87
C ILE A 323 -6.03 16.79 39.02
N GLN A 324 -7.33 17.01 38.82
CA GLN A 324 -8.17 16.21 37.96
C GLN A 324 -7.72 16.30 36.50
N THR A 325 -7.36 17.47 36.01
CA THR A 325 -6.81 17.64 34.67
C THR A 325 -5.55 16.78 34.49
N LYS A 326 -4.61 16.83 35.45
CA LYS A 326 -3.39 16.00 35.45
C LYS A 326 -3.69 14.50 35.48
N ILE A 327 -4.67 14.09 36.30
CA ILE A 327 -5.10 12.68 36.37
C ILE A 327 -5.61 12.21 34.98
N VAL A 328 -6.45 13.02 34.34
CA VAL A 328 -6.98 12.73 32.99
C VAL A 328 -5.87 12.60 31.98
N GLU A 329 -4.91 13.53 31.96
CA GLU A 329 -3.73 13.45 31.09
C GLU A 329 -2.93 12.17 31.30
N MET A 330 -2.67 11.81 32.55
CA MET A 330 -1.92 10.60 32.89
C MET A 330 -2.70 9.30 32.56
N GLU A 331 -4.02 9.29 32.76
CA GLU A 331 -4.85 8.14 32.36
C GLU A 331 -4.87 7.96 30.83
N ALA A 332 -4.94 9.06 30.08
CA ALA A 332 -4.84 9.02 28.61
C ALA A 332 -3.48 8.46 28.15
N GLN A 333 -2.38 8.92 28.76
CA GLN A 333 -1.05 8.35 28.51
C GLN A 333 -1.00 6.85 28.85
N GLY A 334 -1.66 6.42 29.93
CA GLY A 334 -1.75 5.03 30.34
C GLY A 334 -2.49 4.15 29.31
N HIS A 335 -3.52 4.67 28.67
CA HIS A 335 -4.19 3.95 27.58
C HIS A 335 -3.28 3.78 26.36
N ALA A 336 -2.53 4.82 26.00
CA ALA A 336 -1.58 4.76 24.92
C ALA A 336 -0.45 3.74 25.18
N ILE A 337 0.10 3.73 26.40
CA ILE A 337 1.12 2.74 26.80
C ILE A 337 0.56 1.31 26.77
N ARG A 338 -0.67 1.08 27.23
CA ARG A 338 -1.31 -0.24 27.14
C ARG A 338 -1.51 -0.69 25.70
N PHE A 339 -1.94 0.22 24.83
CA PHE A 339 -2.05 -0.09 23.42
C PHE A 339 -0.71 -0.55 22.82
N MET A 340 0.40 0.14 23.17
CA MET A 340 1.74 -0.28 22.76
C MET A 340 2.13 -1.64 23.34
N GLU A 341 1.79 -1.90 24.60
CA GLU A 341 2.05 -3.18 25.25
C GLU A 341 1.33 -4.32 24.52
N ASP A 342 0.03 -4.18 24.28
CA ASP A 342 -0.80 -5.15 23.53
C ASP A 342 -0.25 -5.36 22.12
N PHE A 343 0.16 -4.28 21.46
CA PHE A 343 0.74 -4.34 20.12
C PHE A 343 2.04 -5.14 20.11
N VAL A 344 2.94 -4.87 21.06
CA VAL A 344 4.24 -5.54 21.17
C VAL A 344 4.09 -6.98 21.66
N GLN A 345 3.12 -7.29 22.51
CA GLN A 345 2.87 -8.66 22.97
C GLN A 345 2.25 -9.55 21.91
N ASN A 346 1.48 -9.00 20.97
CA ASN A 346 0.83 -9.78 19.93
C ASN A 346 1.85 -10.33 18.92
N PRO A 347 2.00 -11.67 18.81
CA PRO A 347 2.96 -12.29 17.89
C PRO A 347 2.73 -11.92 16.41
N ALA A 348 1.48 -11.65 16.01
CA ALA A 348 1.15 -11.24 14.66
C ALA A 348 1.81 -9.91 14.25
N ASN A 349 2.18 -9.08 15.22
CA ASN A 349 2.81 -7.78 14.99
C ASN A 349 4.35 -7.84 15.03
N LYS A 350 4.94 -9.04 14.96
CA LYS A 350 6.41 -9.20 15.07
C LYS A 350 7.19 -8.38 14.05
N TYR A 351 6.65 -8.24 12.85
CA TYR A 351 7.29 -7.54 11.75
C TYR A 351 6.62 -6.20 11.41
N ASN A 352 5.73 -5.71 12.27
CA ASN A 352 5.09 -4.42 12.13
C ASN A 352 5.84 -3.37 12.96
N LEU A 353 5.92 -2.15 12.43
CA LEU A 353 6.52 -1.02 13.14
C LEU A 353 5.74 -0.73 14.43
N VAL A 354 6.46 -0.57 15.52
CA VAL A 354 5.86 -0.17 16.79
C VAL A 354 5.56 1.33 16.73
N PRO A 355 4.31 1.76 17.02
CA PRO A 355 3.98 3.18 17.05
C PRO A 355 4.84 3.92 18.07
N VAL A 356 5.44 5.04 17.66
CA VAL A 356 6.23 5.89 18.55
C VAL A 356 5.29 6.93 19.17
N LEU A 357 5.01 6.80 20.46
CA LEU A 357 4.28 7.81 21.21
C LEU A 357 5.29 8.77 21.83
N MET A 358 5.14 10.07 21.57
CA MET A 358 6.10 11.12 21.95
C MET A 358 6.35 11.27 23.47
N ASN A 359 5.53 10.66 24.32
CA ASN A 359 5.64 10.79 25.78
C ASN A 359 6.31 9.61 26.48
N VAL A 360 6.72 8.59 25.75
CA VAL A 360 7.67 7.60 26.30
C VAL A 360 9.05 8.26 26.16
N GLN A 361 9.57 8.85 27.24
CA GLN A 361 10.92 9.39 27.28
C GLN A 361 11.93 8.28 26.96
N GLU A 362 12.14 8.06 25.69
CA GLU A 362 13.35 7.43 25.22
C GLU A 362 14.41 8.52 25.21
N GLY A 363 15.44 8.36 26.05
CA GLY A 363 16.55 9.32 26.14
C GLY A 363 17.10 9.64 24.74
N GLU A 364 17.63 10.83 24.60
CA GLU A 364 18.16 11.39 23.34
C GLU A 364 18.90 10.34 22.49
N LYS A 365 18.44 10.16 21.23
CA LYS A 365 19.04 9.35 20.15
C LYS A 365 19.30 7.88 20.52
N GLY A 366 18.36 7.02 20.19
CA GLY A 366 18.56 5.57 20.14
C GLY A 366 17.72 4.75 21.14
N GLY A 367 16.51 5.17 21.42
CA GLY A 367 15.58 4.42 22.24
C GLY A 367 15.30 3.02 21.67
N SER A 368 14.91 2.10 22.54
CA SER A 368 14.69 0.70 22.15
C SER A 368 13.63 0.53 21.07
N ILE A 369 12.60 1.40 21.04
CA ILE A 369 11.54 1.38 20.04
C ILE A 369 12.08 1.85 18.70
N THR A 370 12.82 2.95 18.67
CA THR A 370 13.43 3.49 17.45
C THR A 370 14.38 2.47 16.84
N THR A 371 15.28 1.89 17.65
CA THR A 371 16.22 0.87 17.19
C THR A 371 15.53 -0.39 16.67
N TYR A 372 14.44 -0.81 17.32
CA TYR A 372 13.64 -1.94 16.83
C TYR A 372 13.00 -1.63 15.47
N ASN A 373 12.42 -0.44 15.32
CA ASN A 373 11.82 -0.02 14.06
C ASN A 373 12.86 0.10 12.94
N GLU A 374 14.06 0.64 13.23
CA GLU A 374 15.18 0.68 12.26
C GLU A 374 15.61 -0.73 11.80
N LEU A 375 15.68 -1.68 12.74
CA LEU A 375 15.99 -3.07 12.41
C LEU A 375 14.90 -3.71 11.53
N LEU A 376 13.62 -3.40 11.77
CA LEU A 376 12.52 -3.86 10.92
C LEU A 376 12.61 -3.29 9.51
N VAL A 377 12.85 -1.99 9.37
CA VAL A 377 13.03 -1.33 8.06
C VAL A 377 14.23 -1.94 7.31
N ASN A 378 15.35 -2.17 8.00
CA ASN A 378 16.53 -2.80 7.40
C ASN A 378 16.23 -4.24 6.94
N ARG A 379 15.49 -5.02 7.75
CA ARG A 379 15.05 -6.35 7.36
C ARG A 379 14.17 -6.32 6.11
N GLN A 380 13.26 -5.38 6.03
CA GLN A 380 12.35 -5.23 4.89
C GLN A 380 13.11 -4.85 3.62
N ARG A 381 14.10 -3.95 3.72
CA ARG A 381 15.01 -3.62 2.59
C ARG A 381 15.80 -4.83 2.11
N MET A 382 16.27 -5.67 3.04
CA MET A 382 17.00 -6.89 2.67
C MET A 382 16.10 -7.93 2.00
N LEU A 383 14.84 -8.06 2.42
CA LEU A 383 13.85 -8.95 1.79
C LEU A 383 13.56 -8.59 0.33
N GLN A 384 13.65 -7.30 -0.01
CA GLN A 384 13.49 -6.83 -1.39
C GLN A 384 14.63 -7.29 -2.31
N ASN A 385 15.83 -7.53 -1.74
CA ASN A 385 17.05 -7.82 -2.50
C ASN A 385 17.58 -9.24 -2.32
N SER A 386 16.94 -10.08 -1.49
CA SER A 386 17.44 -11.42 -1.14
C SER A 386 16.29 -12.38 -0.86
N LYS A 387 16.47 -13.65 -1.19
CA LYS A 387 15.50 -14.71 -0.84
C LYS A 387 15.48 -14.96 0.67
N GLU A 388 14.32 -15.35 1.21
CA GLU A 388 14.09 -15.64 2.64
C GLU A 388 15.03 -16.69 3.25
N ASP A 389 15.59 -17.59 2.44
CA ASP A 389 16.53 -18.64 2.87
C ASP A 389 17.94 -18.14 3.22
N ASN A 390 18.19 -16.84 3.13
CA ASN A 390 19.51 -16.30 3.45
C ASN A 390 19.78 -16.38 4.97
N PRO A 391 20.89 -16.99 5.43
CA PRO A 391 21.24 -17.13 6.85
C PRO A 391 21.26 -15.82 7.63
N LEU A 392 21.45 -14.68 6.96
CA LEU A 392 21.43 -13.36 7.56
C LEU A 392 20.08 -13.02 8.19
N PHE A 393 18.96 -13.49 7.60
CA PHE A 393 17.63 -13.27 8.20
C PHE A 393 17.48 -13.97 9.55
N THR A 394 18.05 -15.16 9.72
CA THR A 394 18.04 -15.86 11.01
C THR A 394 18.75 -15.04 12.10
N VAL A 395 19.84 -14.38 11.74
CA VAL A 395 20.58 -13.51 12.68
C VAL A 395 19.76 -12.26 13.01
N MET A 396 19.19 -11.62 11.98
CA MET A 396 18.33 -10.43 12.15
C MET A 396 17.08 -10.74 12.97
N ASP A 397 16.43 -11.87 12.72
CA ASP A 397 15.24 -12.28 13.47
C ASP A 397 15.55 -12.53 14.96
N LYS A 398 16.72 -13.07 15.27
CA LYS A 398 17.20 -13.16 16.66
C LYS A 398 17.44 -11.80 17.29
N GLN A 399 18.05 -10.86 16.56
CA GLN A 399 18.25 -9.48 17.03
C GLN A 399 16.91 -8.78 17.24
N LEU A 400 15.96 -8.95 16.33
CA LEU A 400 14.60 -8.42 16.47
C LEU A 400 13.89 -9.00 17.69
N ASP A 401 14.02 -10.30 17.97
CA ASP A 401 13.43 -10.92 19.16
C ASP A 401 14.04 -10.39 20.46
N GLN A 402 15.35 -10.15 20.48
CA GLN A 402 16.02 -9.52 21.63
C GLN A 402 15.56 -8.08 21.81
N MET A 403 15.50 -7.31 20.72
CA MET A 403 15.11 -5.91 20.76
C MET A 403 13.64 -5.77 21.14
N ARG A 404 12.77 -6.66 20.66
CA ARG A 404 11.35 -6.70 21.06
C ARG A 404 11.16 -6.91 22.57
N LYS A 405 11.98 -7.76 23.17
CA LYS A 405 12.00 -7.93 24.64
C LYS A 405 12.43 -6.65 25.36
N SER A 406 13.42 -5.95 24.82
CA SER A 406 13.87 -4.66 25.35
C SER A 406 12.77 -3.61 25.24
N VAL A 407 12.09 -3.52 24.11
CA VAL A 407 10.92 -2.64 23.89
C VAL A 407 9.81 -2.96 24.90
N ALA A 408 9.47 -4.24 25.07
CA ALA A 408 8.45 -4.65 26.03
C ALA A 408 8.83 -4.24 27.48
N LEU A 409 10.09 -4.36 27.85
CA LEU A 409 10.58 -3.92 29.15
C LEU A 409 10.50 -2.39 29.32
N THR A 410 10.88 -1.64 28.29
CA THR A 410 10.77 -0.17 28.29
C THR A 410 9.32 0.29 28.46
N ILE A 411 8.38 -0.33 27.75
CA ILE A 411 6.95 -0.06 27.85
C ILE A 411 6.44 -0.39 29.26
N LYS A 412 6.84 -1.53 29.81
CA LYS A 412 6.46 -1.93 31.17
C LYS A 412 6.98 -0.95 32.22
N ASN A 413 8.24 -0.52 32.12
CA ASN A 413 8.81 0.46 33.03
C ASN A 413 8.09 1.81 32.95
N ALA A 414 7.73 2.25 31.74
CA ALA A 414 6.94 3.45 31.52
C ALA A 414 5.56 3.34 32.19
N GLN A 415 4.91 2.19 32.08
CA GLN A 415 3.62 1.92 32.72
C GLN A 415 3.71 1.91 34.24
N GLU A 416 4.75 1.30 34.80
CA GLU A 416 4.97 1.31 36.25
C GLU A 416 5.21 2.73 36.78
N SER A 417 6.03 3.53 36.11
CA SER A 417 6.27 4.94 36.45
C SER A 417 4.98 5.76 36.37
N LEU A 418 4.19 5.58 35.34
CA LEU A 418 2.89 6.27 35.18
C LEU A 418 1.92 5.88 36.30
N ASN A 419 1.82 4.59 36.63
CA ASN A 419 0.95 4.11 37.72
C ASN A 419 1.35 4.70 39.09
N LEU A 420 2.65 4.87 39.35
CA LEU A 420 3.14 5.54 40.56
C LEU A 420 2.71 7.01 40.60
N THR A 421 2.86 7.72 39.47
CA THR A 421 2.43 9.13 39.33
C THR A 421 0.93 9.27 39.54
N LEU A 422 0.13 8.40 38.91
CA LEU A 422 -1.33 8.37 39.07
C LEU A 422 -1.74 8.10 40.54
N LYS A 423 -1.03 7.19 41.22
CA LYS A 423 -1.30 6.90 42.61
C LYS A 423 -1.01 8.11 43.51
N ASP A 424 0.08 8.85 43.25
CA ASP A 424 0.41 10.08 43.97
C ASP A 424 -0.65 11.17 43.72
N LEU A 425 -1.04 11.41 42.47
CA LEU A 425 -2.07 12.39 42.13
C LEU A 425 -3.43 12.04 42.78
N LYS A 426 -3.85 10.76 42.72
CA LYS A 426 -5.09 10.31 43.37
C LYS A 426 -5.02 10.39 44.91
N SER A 427 -3.84 10.26 45.51
CA SER A 427 -3.66 10.49 46.94
C SER A 427 -3.78 11.97 47.29
N LYS A 428 -3.24 12.87 46.48
CA LYS A 428 -3.38 14.33 46.61
C LYS A 428 -4.83 14.78 46.43
N GLU A 429 -5.55 14.22 45.42
CA GLU A 429 -6.99 14.47 45.22
C GLU A 429 -7.84 14.13 46.45
N LYS A 430 -7.48 13.05 47.17
CA LYS A 430 -8.18 12.65 48.40
C LYS A 430 -7.83 13.49 49.61
N ALA A 431 -6.67 14.17 49.61
CA ALA A 431 -6.20 14.98 50.71
C ALA A 431 -6.73 16.42 50.69
N ILE A 432 -7.28 16.86 49.53
CA ILE A 432 -7.98 18.13 49.34
C ILE A 432 -9.47 17.94 49.68
#